data_ae5c52816e8516385f42330e99b033d7
#
_entry.id   ae5c52816e8516385f42330e99b033d7
#
_cell.length_a   1.000
_cell.length_b   1.000
_cell.length_c   1.000
_cell.angle_alpha   90.00
_cell.angle_beta   90.00
_cell.angle_gamma   90.00
#
_symmetry.space_group_name_H-M   'P 1'
#
loop_
_entity.id
_entity.type
_entity.pdbx_description
1 polymer ?
#
loop_
_entity_poly.entity_id
_entity_poly.type
_entity_poly.pdbx_seq_one_letter_code
_entity_poly.pdbx_strand_id
1 'polypeptide(L)'
;MWNEKIKALFWANCNNITHYIGGGYKMEVCRMVAIDSSTKKTALAVFDNGNYKTVHLIDCSNLNDMNDRFASMAKLIFDFLEKNKPYIIYMEETVVERNASTQRFLTRLQGIVYAYCMKNDCEFNTIRPTEWRKLVGIEQGKKEREILKKEAIDLVLKEFGITVTDDEAEAILIGLAILKKFEK
;
A
#
# COMPACT_ATOMS: atom_id res chain seq x y z
N MET A 1 -3.84 11.96 -16.31
CA MET A 1 -4.14 10.96 -17.36
C MET A 1 -2.89 10.11 -17.53
N TRP A 2 -2.93 8.87 -17.16
CA TRP A 2 -1.77 7.96 -17.09
C TRP A 2 -1.28 7.60 -18.49
N ASN A 3 0.07 7.62 -18.65
CA ASN A 3 0.70 7.27 -19.92
C ASN A 3 0.45 5.77 -20.22
N GLU A 4 -0.05 5.46 -21.41
CA GLU A 4 -0.36 4.09 -21.87
C GLU A 4 0.84 3.13 -21.79
N LYS A 5 2.07 3.69 -21.79
CA LYS A 5 3.33 2.94 -21.68
C LYS A 5 3.53 2.30 -20.29
N ILE A 6 3.00 2.95 -19.24
CA ILE A 6 3.08 2.47 -17.85
C ILE A 6 2.08 1.34 -17.63
N LYS A 7 0.88 1.57 -18.14
CA LYS A 7 -0.14 0.52 -18.17
C LYS A 7 0.46 -0.71 -18.85
N ALA A 8 1.14 -0.54 -19.98
CA ALA A 8 1.74 -1.65 -20.74
C ALA A 8 2.87 -2.37 -19.98
N LEU A 9 3.73 -1.68 -19.22
CA LEU A 9 4.81 -2.30 -18.44
C LEU A 9 4.29 -3.01 -17.18
N PHE A 10 3.33 -2.40 -16.48
CA PHE A 10 2.62 -3.04 -15.38
C PHE A 10 1.82 -4.25 -15.90
N TRP A 11 1.18 -4.10 -17.06
CA TRP A 11 0.49 -5.16 -17.79
C TRP A 11 1.44 -6.26 -18.29
N ALA A 12 2.65 -5.95 -18.72
CA ALA A 12 3.60 -6.97 -19.18
C ALA A 12 4.02 -7.91 -18.04
N ASN A 13 4.14 -7.40 -16.80
CA ASN A 13 4.38 -8.22 -15.63
C ASN A 13 3.11 -8.97 -15.16
N CYS A 14 1.91 -8.39 -15.36
CA CYS A 14 0.64 -9.04 -15.05
C CYS A 14 0.15 -9.98 -16.16
N ASN A 15 0.56 -9.78 -17.42
CA ASN A 15 0.12 -10.60 -18.57
C ASN A 15 0.70 -12.02 -18.60
N ASN A 16 1.61 -12.36 -17.70
CA ASN A 16 1.98 -13.77 -17.50
C ASN A 16 0.93 -14.57 -16.72
N ILE A 17 -0.19 -13.95 -16.32
CA ILE A 17 -1.29 -14.58 -15.58
C ILE A 17 -2.52 -14.72 -16.49
N THR A 18 -2.33 -15.30 -17.66
CA THR A 18 -3.47 -15.81 -18.42
C THR A 18 -3.72 -17.25 -17.99
N HIS A 19 -4.64 -17.45 -17.04
CA HIS A 19 -5.18 -18.79 -16.83
C HIS A 19 -6.14 -19.15 -17.96
N TYR A 20 -5.81 -20.22 -18.66
CA TYR A 20 -6.70 -20.82 -19.66
C TYR A 20 -7.82 -21.56 -18.92
N ILE A 21 -9.01 -20.99 -18.89
CA ILE A 21 -10.18 -21.61 -18.29
C ILE A 21 -11.27 -21.74 -19.38
N GLY A 22 -11.59 -22.97 -19.77
CA GLY A 22 -12.81 -23.27 -20.54
C GLY A 22 -12.94 -22.63 -21.91
N GLY A 23 -11.87 -22.55 -22.71
CA GLY A 23 -11.95 -22.12 -24.13
C GLY A 23 -11.87 -20.59 -24.36
N GLY A 24 -11.51 -19.80 -23.34
CA GLY A 24 -11.32 -18.34 -23.47
C GLY A 24 -10.25 -17.80 -22.52
N TYR A 25 -9.58 -16.70 -22.95
CA TYR A 25 -8.68 -15.96 -22.06
C TYR A 25 -9.51 -15.05 -21.16
N LYS A 26 -9.51 -15.28 -19.85
CA LYS A 26 -10.08 -14.36 -18.89
C LYS A 26 -8.97 -13.39 -18.46
N MET A 27 -9.10 -12.13 -18.83
CA MET A 27 -8.21 -11.08 -18.30
C MET A 27 -8.56 -10.86 -16.83
N GLU A 28 -7.69 -11.29 -15.94
CA GLU A 28 -7.83 -10.98 -14.51
C GLU A 28 -7.36 -9.54 -14.25
N VAL A 29 -8.05 -8.87 -13.33
CA VAL A 29 -7.67 -7.52 -12.91
C VAL A 29 -6.34 -7.61 -12.16
N CYS A 30 -5.30 -6.95 -12.69
CA CYS A 30 -4.05 -6.80 -11.98
C CYS A 30 -4.22 -5.81 -10.83
N ARG A 31 -4.43 -6.35 -9.64
CA ARG A 31 -4.65 -5.56 -8.43
C ARG A 31 -3.38 -5.40 -7.61
N MET A 32 -3.03 -4.15 -7.34
CA MET A 32 -2.01 -3.77 -6.38
C MET A 32 -2.67 -3.22 -5.11
N VAL A 33 -2.13 -3.59 -3.95
CA VAL A 33 -2.46 -2.96 -2.68
C VAL A 33 -1.21 -2.29 -2.11
N ALA A 34 -1.31 -1.00 -1.81
CA ALA A 34 -0.28 -0.26 -1.11
C ALA A 34 -0.69 -0.03 0.34
N ILE A 35 0.22 -0.28 1.28
CA ILE A 35 -0.07 -0.31 2.73
C ILE A 35 0.83 0.67 3.47
N ASP A 36 0.22 1.59 4.21
CA ASP A 36 0.84 2.36 5.26
C ASP A 36 0.35 1.89 6.63
N SER A 37 1.26 1.63 7.58
CA SER A 37 0.92 1.05 8.87
C SER A 37 1.52 1.79 10.05
N SER A 38 0.70 1.98 11.07
CA SER A 38 1.14 2.41 12.40
C SER A 38 0.68 1.41 13.48
N THR A 39 1.02 1.67 14.75
CA THR A 39 0.56 0.81 15.86
C THR A 39 -0.93 0.97 16.20
N LYS A 40 -1.61 1.94 15.59
CA LYS A 40 -3.04 2.24 15.84
C LYS A 40 -3.89 2.14 14.60
N LYS A 41 -3.32 2.47 13.43
CA LYS A 41 -4.03 2.56 12.17
C LYS A 41 -3.24 1.90 11.06
N THR A 42 -3.94 1.39 10.07
CA THR A 42 -3.35 0.90 8.82
C THR A 42 -4.25 1.32 7.67
N ALA A 43 -3.70 1.99 6.69
CA ALA A 43 -4.38 2.36 5.47
C ALA A 43 -3.97 1.43 4.32
N LEU A 44 -4.95 1.00 3.52
CA LEU A 44 -4.76 0.09 2.40
C LEU A 44 -5.37 0.71 1.14
N ALA A 45 -4.54 1.19 0.24
CA ALA A 45 -4.94 1.77 -1.04
C ALA A 45 -4.94 0.71 -2.14
N VAL A 46 -6.02 0.62 -2.89
CA VAL A 46 -6.23 -0.37 -3.96
C VAL A 46 -6.07 0.31 -5.32
N PHE A 47 -5.28 -0.31 -6.18
CA PHE A 47 -5.11 0.09 -7.57
C PHE A 47 -5.44 -1.09 -8.47
N ASP A 48 -6.35 -0.88 -9.42
CA ASP A 48 -6.72 -1.86 -10.42
C ASP A 48 -6.15 -1.44 -11.78
N ASN A 49 -5.30 -2.27 -12.36
CA ASN A 49 -4.67 -1.99 -13.66
C ASN A 49 -3.96 -0.61 -13.68
N GLY A 50 -3.24 -0.29 -12.61
CA GLY A 50 -2.52 0.98 -12.46
C GLY A 50 -3.41 2.20 -12.18
N ASN A 51 -4.72 2.05 -12.00
CA ASN A 51 -5.61 3.15 -11.65
C ASN A 51 -6.02 3.05 -10.19
N TYR A 52 -5.95 4.18 -9.47
CA TYR A 52 -6.49 4.26 -8.12
C TYR A 52 -7.98 3.91 -8.10
N LYS A 53 -8.38 3.05 -7.18
CA LYS A 53 -9.76 2.62 -7.01
C LYS A 53 -10.40 3.07 -5.72
N THR A 54 -9.75 2.79 -4.60
CA THR A 54 -10.27 3.10 -3.27
C THR A 54 -9.17 3.02 -2.23
N VAL A 55 -9.41 3.58 -1.07
CA VAL A 55 -8.60 3.40 0.13
C VAL A 55 -9.48 2.93 1.29
N HIS A 56 -8.93 2.13 2.17
CA HIS A 56 -9.60 1.62 3.36
C HIS A 56 -8.72 1.87 4.58
N LEU A 57 -9.28 2.49 5.62
CA LEU A 57 -8.61 2.73 6.89
C LEU A 57 -9.07 1.72 7.93
N ILE A 58 -8.15 0.96 8.48
CA ILE A 58 -8.35 0.14 9.68
C ILE A 58 -7.90 0.99 10.86
N ASP A 59 -8.81 1.27 11.79
CA ASP A 59 -8.54 2.06 13.01
C ASP A 59 -8.79 1.20 14.25
N CYS A 60 -7.72 0.84 14.95
CA CYS A 60 -7.73 0.11 16.21
C CYS A 60 -7.34 0.99 17.40
N SER A 61 -7.41 2.32 17.26
CA SER A 61 -6.99 3.28 18.29
C SER A 61 -7.82 3.22 19.58
N ASN A 62 -9.03 2.68 19.51
CA ASN A 62 -9.92 2.45 20.65
C ASN A 62 -9.47 1.30 21.57
N LEU A 63 -8.56 0.44 21.11
CA LEU A 63 -8.01 -0.65 21.90
C LEU A 63 -6.77 -0.19 22.67
N ASN A 64 -6.79 -0.31 23.97
CA ASN A 64 -5.67 0.16 24.83
C ASN A 64 -4.50 -0.81 24.83
N ASP A 65 -4.76 -2.11 24.87
CA ASP A 65 -3.70 -3.13 24.87
C ASP A 65 -3.06 -3.29 23.49
N MET A 66 -1.73 -3.40 23.46
CA MET A 66 -0.98 -3.49 22.22
C MET A 66 -1.16 -4.84 21.52
N ASN A 67 -1.34 -5.93 22.26
CA ASN A 67 -1.54 -7.26 21.69
C ASN A 67 -2.94 -7.37 21.10
N ASP A 68 -3.96 -6.79 21.77
CA ASP A 68 -5.33 -6.75 21.26
C ASP A 68 -5.39 -5.92 19.97
N ARG A 69 -4.70 -4.77 19.93
CA ARG A 69 -4.56 -3.98 18.69
C ARG A 69 -3.91 -4.78 17.58
N PHE A 70 -2.82 -5.47 17.91
CA PHE A 70 -2.11 -6.30 16.93
C PHE A 70 -3.00 -7.40 16.37
N ALA A 71 -3.67 -8.16 17.24
CA ALA A 71 -4.55 -9.26 16.84
C ALA A 71 -5.70 -8.77 15.95
N SER A 72 -6.36 -7.67 16.36
CA SER A 72 -7.46 -7.07 15.60
C SER A 72 -7.01 -6.54 14.25
N MET A 73 -5.91 -5.79 14.23
CA MET A 73 -5.35 -5.21 12.99
C MET A 73 -4.90 -6.30 12.02
N ALA A 74 -4.18 -7.31 12.52
CA ALA A 74 -3.73 -8.44 11.73
C ALA A 74 -4.90 -9.19 11.07
N LYS A 75 -5.96 -9.45 11.85
CA LYS A 75 -7.18 -10.08 11.33
C LYS A 75 -7.85 -9.23 10.26
N LEU A 76 -8.04 -7.93 10.50
CA LEU A 76 -8.70 -7.04 9.56
C LEU A 76 -7.91 -6.85 8.27
N ILE A 77 -6.57 -6.77 8.36
CA ILE A 77 -5.70 -6.75 7.17
C ILE A 77 -5.87 -8.05 6.39
N PHE A 78 -5.82 -9.20 7.06
CA PHE A 78 -5.97 -10.51 6.41
C PHE A 78 -7.32 -10.63 5.70
N ASP A 79 -8.43 -10.29 6.40
CA ASP A 79 -9.79 -10.30 5.83
C ASP A 79 -9.90 -9.37 4.61
N PHE A 80 -9.26 -8.19 4.67
CA PHE A 80 -9.21 -7.26 3.54
C PHE A 80 -8.47 -7.85 2.34
N LEU A 81 -7.31 -8.46 2.57
CA LEU A 81 -6.51 -9.07 1.51
C LEU A 81 -7.24 -10.27 0.87
N GLU A 82 -7.87 -11.13 1.67
CA GLU A 82 -8.68 -12.26 1.17
C GLU A 82 -9.84 -11.78 0.28
N LYS A 83 -10.48 -10.67 0.65
CA LYS A 83 -11.57 -10.07 -0.14
C LYS A 83 -11.07 -9.46 -1.45
N ASN A 84 -9.92 -8.79 -1.41
CA ASN A 84 -9.40 -8.03 -2.54
C ASN A 84 -8.52 -8.85 -3.49
N LYS A 85 -7.91 -9.93 -2.99
CA LYS A 85 -7.03 -10.85 -3.76
C LYS A 85 -6.01 -10.10 -4.61
N PRO A 86 -5.11 -9.30 -4.00
CA PRO A 86 -4.11 -8.57 -4.76
C PRO A 86 -3.12 -9.52 -5.41
N TYR A 87 -2.63 -9.14 -6.58
CA TYR A 87 -1.49 -9.78 -7.24
C TYR A 87 -0.16 -9.34 -6.63
N ILE A 88 -0.08 -8.09 -6.22
CA ILE A 88 1.13 -7.51 -5.64
C ILE A 88 0.79 -6.58 -4.49
N ILE A 89 1.59 -6.63 -3.43
CA ILE A 89 1.49 -5.74 -2.28
C ILE A 89 2.79 -4.95 -2.13
N TYR A 90 2.65 -3.64 -1.94
CA TYR A 90 3.72 -2.77 -1.48
C TYR A 90 3.40 -2.24 -0.09
N MET A 91 4.33 -2.40 0.84
CA MET A 91 4.18 -1.90 2.20
C MET A 91 5.33 -0.96 2.54
N GLU A 92 5.05 0.12 3.31
CA GLU A 92 6.13 0.96 3.80
C GLU A 92 7.11 0.13 4.63
N GLU A 93 8.41 0.27 4.34
CA GLU A 93 9.47 -0.44 5.07
C GLU A 93 9.51 0.02 6.52
N THR A 94 9.47 -0.96 7.44
CA THR A 94 9.66 -0.68 8.87
C THR A 94 11.11 -0.28 9.11
N VAL A 95 11.35 1.01 9.31
CA VAL A 95 12.67 1.51 9.71
C VAL A 95 12.94 1.22 11.18
N VAL A 96 14.22 1.19 11.56
CA VAL A 96 14.62 1.00 12.96
C VAL A 96 14.10 2.17 13.78
N GLU A 97 13.11 1.89 14.62
CA GLU A 97 12.48 2.86 15.49
C GLU A 97 13.21 2.93 16.83
N ARG A 98 13.21 4.12 17.45
CA ARG A 98 13.74 4.28 18.83
C ARG A 98 12.93 3.45 19.83
N ASN A 99 11.64 3.23 19.54
CA ASN A 99 10.76 2.42 20.36
C ASN A 99 10.71 0.98 19.84
N ALA A 100 11.38 0.07 20.56
CA ALA A 100 11.44 -1.35 20.21
C ALA A 100 10.05 -2.03 20.18
N SER A 101 9.07 -1.53 20.95
CA SER A 101 7.70 -2.09 20.93
C SER A 101 6.98 -1.74 19.64
N THR A 102 7.11 -0.50 19.17
CA THR A 102 6.58 -0.06 17.85
C THR A 102 7.22 -0.88 16.74
N GLN A 103 8.54 -1.00 16.75
CA GLN A 103 9.24 -1.77 15.71
C GLN A 103 8.77 -3.22 15.67
N ARG A 104 8.68 -3.89 16.84
CA ARG A 104 8.20 -5.27 16.92
C ARG A 104 6.77 -5.42 16.40
N PHE A 105 5.90 -4.48 16.71
CA PHE A 105 4.53 -4.47 16.23
C PHE A 105 4.48 -4.41 14.68
N LEU A 106 5.15 -3.43 14.10
CA LEU A 106 5.16 -3.22 12.63
C LEU A 106 5.83 -4.39 11.89
N THR A 107 6.95 -4.90 12.41
CA THR A 107 7.63 -6.06 11.81
C THR A 107 6.74 -7.32 11.83
N ARG A 108 5.96 -7.52 12.90
CA ARG A 108 4.99 -8.64 12.96
C ARG A 108 3.85 -8.46 11.94
N LEU A 109 3.31 -7.24 11.78
CA LEU A 109 2.30 -6.97 10.74
C LEU A 109 2.85 -7.23 9.35
N GLN A 110 4.06 -6.78 9.07
CA GLN A 110 4.75 -7.03 7.82
C GLN A 110 4.91 -8.54 7.56
N GLY A 111 5.28 -9.32 8.61
CA GLY A 111 5.36 -10.78 8.52
C GLY A 111 4.02 -11.45 8.20
N ILE A 112 2.89 -10.93 8.72
CA ILE A 112 1.55 -11.44 8.40
C ILE A 112 1.19 -11.18 6.94
N VAL A 113 1.45 -9.97 6.43
CA VAL A 113 1.21 -9.64 5.02
C VAL A 113 2.08 -10.50 4.11
N TYR A 114 3.35 -10.69 4.47
CA TYR A 114 4.26 -11.58 3.72
C TYR A 114 3.77 -13.04 3.71
N ALA A 115 3.31 -13.55 4.86
CA ALA A 115 2.77 -14.92 4.96
C ALA A 115 1.49 -15.09 4.11
N TYR A 116 0.62 -14.06 4.07
CA TYR A 116 -0.52 -14.03 3.16
C TYR A 116 -0.05 -14.16 1.70
N CYS A 117 0.94 -13.39 1.30
CA CYS A 117 1.46 -13.40 -0.07
C CYS A 117 2.03 -14.77 -0.46
N MET A 118 2.81 -15.39 0.43
CA MET A 118 3.35 -16.74 0.20
C MET A 118 2.26 -17.80 0.01
N LYS A 119 1.14 -17.67 0.72
CA LYS A 119 0.02 -18.61 0.62
C LYS A 119 -0.80 -18.43 -0.67
N ASN A 120 -0.88 -17.22 -1.20
CA ASN A 120 -1.83 -16.85 -2.25
C ASN A 120 -1.15 -16.47 -3.58
N ASP A 121 0.11 -16.85 -3.79
CA ASP A 121 0.90 -16.53 -4.99
C ASP A 121 0.90 -15.02 -5.32
N CYS A 122 0.94 -14.19 -4.27
CA CYS A 122 0.97 -12.75 -4.35
C CYS A 122 2.41 -12.24 -4.15
N GLU A 123 2.85 -11.28 -4.94
CA GLU A 123 4.16 -10.64 -4.73
C GLU A 123 4.12 -9.70 -3.52
N PHE A 124 5.17 -9.73 -2.69
CA PHE A 124 5.36 -8.83 -1.57
C PHE A 124 6.63 -8.00 -1.72
N ASN A 125 6.49 -6.69 -1.64
CA ASN A 125 7.61 -5.75 -1.71
C ASN A 125 7.50 -4.68 -0.61
N THR A 126 8.65 -4.10 -0.24
CA THR A 126 8.70 -2.94 0.65
C THR A 126 9.26 -1.72 -0.07
N ILE A 127 8.92 -0.54 0.41
CA ILE A 127 9.46 0.72 -0.08
C ILE A 127 9.77 1.66 1.09
N ARG A 128 10.92 2.32 1.04
CA ARG A 128 11.34 3.27 2.09
C ARG A 128 10.53 4.57 2.03
N PRO A 129 10.24 5.18 3.21
CA PRO A 129 9.60 6.49 3.26
C PRO A 129 10.29 7.55 2.41
N THR A 130 11.62 7.58 2.45
CA THR A 130 12.43 8.52 1.66
C THR A 130 12.34 8.29 0.16
N GLU A 131 12.16 7.04 -0.25
CA GLU A 131 12.08 6.66 -1.66
C GLU A 131 10.72 7.05 -2.25
N TRP A 132 9.62 6.61 -1.61
CA TRP A 132 8.30 6.89 -2.18
C TRP A 132 7.98 8.40 -2.18
N ARG A 133 8.36 9.14 -1.11
CA ARG A 133 8.18 10.59 -1.08
C ARG A 133 8.91 11.29 -2.22
N LYS A 134 10.16 10.91 -2.47
CA LYS A 134 10.94 11.43 -3.60
C LYS A 134 10.28 11.15 -4.95
N LEU A 135 9.74 9.95 -5.15
CA LEU A 135 9.08 9.54 -6.39
C LEU A 135 7.82 10.36 -6.68
N VAL A 136 7.06 10.73 -5.66
CA VAL A 136 5.87 11.57 -5.83
C VAL A 136 6.17 13.07 -5.79
N GLY A 137 7.43 13.48 -5.55
CA GLY A 137 7.85 14.88 -5.54
C GLY A 137 7.71 15.57 -4.18
N ILE A 138 7.59 14.80 -3.08
CA ILE A 138 7.64 15.35 -1.72
C ILE A 138 9.09 15.38 -1.24
N GLU A 139 9.64 16.57 -1.12
CA GLU A 139 10.99 16.77 -0.57
C GLU A 139 10.98 16.71 0.95
N GLN A 140 11.72 15.76 1.51
CA GLN A 140 11.78 15.59 2.98
C GLN A 140 12.62 16.68 3.64
N GLY A 141 13.85 16.86 3.23
CA GLY A 141 14.77 17.85 3.81
C GLY A 141 14.81 17.78 5.34
N LYS A 142 14.69 18.96 5.99
CA LYS A 142 14.56 19.11 7.45
C LYS A 142 13.10 19.40 7.88
N LYS A 143 12.11 19.03 7.05
CA LYS A 143 10.70 19.30 7.33
C LYS A 143 10.21 18.47 8.52
N GLU A 144 9.36 19.09 9.34
CA GLU A 144 8.66 18.42 10.41
C GLU A 144 7.64 17.41 9.84
N ARG A 145 7.34 16.37 10.62
CA ARG A 145 6.42 15.30 10.22
C ARG A 145 5.04 15.82 9.83
N GLU A 146 4.53 16.80 10.56
CA GLU A 146 3.20 17.38 10.30
C GLU A 146 3.14 18.10 8.95
N ILE A 147 4.23 18.75 8.53
CA ILE A 147 4.33 19.39 7.22
C ILE A 147 4.28 18.34 6.12
N LEU A 148 5.04 17.24 6.28
CA LEU A 148 5.06 16.14 5.31
C LEU A 148 3.69 15.49 5.15
N LYS A 149 2.95 15.28 6.25
CA LYS A 149 1.59 14.78 6.24
C LYS A 149 0.63 15.70 5.49
N LYS A 150 0.71 17.00 5.77
CA LYS A 150 -0.11 17.99 5.05
C LYS A 150 0.20 17.98 3.55
N GLU A 151 1.48 17.97 3.17
CA GLU A 151 1.88 17.87 1.76
C GLU A 151 1.33 16.60 1.09
N ALA A 152 1.29 15.47 1.82
CA ALA A 152 0.71 14.24 1.31
C ALA A 152 -0.80 14.37 1.04
N ILE A 153 -1.56 14.94 1.99
CA ILE A 153 -3.00 15.19 1.82
C ILE A 153 -3.26 16.15 0.65
N ASP A 154 -2.53 17.27 0.59
CA ASP A 154 -2.67 18.28 -0.46
C ASP A 154 -2.36 17.69 -1.85
N LEU A 155 -1.35 16.80 -1.93
CA LEU A 155 -1.00 16.12 -3.17
C LEU A 155 -2.08 15.15 -3.61
N VAL A 156 -2.66 14.36 -2.70
CA VAL A 156 -3.79 13.46 -3.02
C VAL A 156 -5.00 14.24 -3.49
N LEU A 157 -5.33 15.34 -2.83
CA LEU A 157 -6.41 16.23 -3.26
C LEU A 157 -6.17 16.76 -4.67
N LYS A 158 -4.95 17.18 -4.98
CA LYS A 158 -4.56 17.69 -6.31
C LYS A 158 -4.64 16.61 -7.40
N GLU A 159 -4.12 15.41 -7.13
CA GLU A 159 -3.98 14.35 -8.15
C GLU A 159 -5.29 13.56 -8.36
N PHE A 160 -6.09 13.38 -7.30
CA PHE A 160 -7.27 12.51 -7.33
C PHE A 160 -8.58 13.24 -7.03
N GLY A 161 -8.55 14.51 -6.56
CA GLY A 161 -9.74 15.30 -6.24
C GLY A 161 -10.51 14.79 -5.01
N ILE A 162 -9.87 14.03 -4.11
CA ILE A 162 -10.48 13.44 -2.92
C ILE A 162 -9.86 13.99 -1.64
N THR A 163 -10.68 14.07 -0.59
CA THR A 163 -10.23 14.41 0.77
C THR A 163 -10.07 13.14 1.58
N VAL A 164 -8.92 12.97 2.20
CA VAL A 164 -8.53 11.75 2.95
C VAL A 164 -7.78 12.14 4.23
N THR A 165 -7.60 11.17 5.14
CA THR A 165 -6.71 11.31 6.29
C THR A 165 -5.24 11.22 5.87
N ASP A 166 -4.32 11.55 6.78
CA ASP A 166 -2.87 11.45 6.56
C ASP A 166 -2.42 10.00 6.25
N ASP A 167 -2.88 9.02 7.05
CA ASP A 167 -2.56 7.61 6.83
C ASP A 167 -3.07 7.12 5.46
N GLU A 168 -4.30 7.50 5.08
CA GLU A 168 -4.86 7.17 3.75
C GLU A 168 -4.09 7.85 2.61
N ALA A 169 -3.68 9.12 2.80
CA ALA A 169 -2.87 9.83 1.81
C ALA A 169 -1.53 9.15 1.59
N GLU A 170 -0.83 8.76 2.67
CA GLU A 170 0.46 8.07 2.58
C GLU A 170 0.31 6.72 1.84
N ALA A 171 -0.72 5.90 2.14
CA ALA A 171 -0.97 4.66 1.42
C ALA A 171 -1.25 4.88 -0.09
N ILE A 172 -2.05 5.89 -0.46
CA ILE A 172 -2.32 6.25 -1.86
C ILE A 172 -1.03 6.66 -2.56
N LEU A 173 -0.22 7.49 -1.90
CA LEU A 173 1.03 7.99 -2.48
C LEU A 173 2.12 6.92 -2.58
N ILE A 174 2.16 5.93 -1.69
CA ILE A 174 3.00 4.74 -1.85
C ILE A 174 2.64 4.04 -3.17
N GLY A 175 1.36 3.77 -3.41
CA GLY A 175 0.91 3.16 -4.66
C GLY A 175 1.25 4.01 -5.89
N LEU A 176 1.01 5.32 -5.84
CA LEU A 176 1.37 6.26 -6.89
C LEU A 176 2.89 6.26 -7.16
N ALA A 177 3.71 6.21 -6.12
CA ALA A 177 5.17 6.16 -6.24
C ALA A 177 5.64 4.91 -7.00
N ILE A 178 5.04 3.76 -6.68
CA ILE A 178 5.35 2.50 -7.37
C ILE A 178 5.01 2.61 -8.85
N LEU A 179 3.85 3.14 -9.18
CA LEU A 179 3.46 3.33 -10.56
C LEU A 179 4.45 4.26 -11.30
N LYS A 180 4.86 5.38 -10.69
CA LYS A 180 5.88 6.29 -11.25
C LYS A 180 7.28 5.65 -11.36
N LYS A 181 7.60 4.66 -10.52
CA LYS A 181 8.88 3.94 -10.61
C LYS A 181 8.99 3.10 -11.88
N PHE A 182 7.89 2.56 -12.38
CA PHE A 182 7.82 1.81 -13.63
C PHE A 182 7.74 2.72 -14.87
N GLU A 183 7.63 4.06 -14.71
CA GLU A 183 7.68 5.02 -15.82
C GLU A 183 9.10 5.29 -16.36
N LYS A 184 10.12 4.97 -15.56
CA LYS A 184 11.53 5.22 -15.88
C LYS A 184 12.20 4.00 -16.49
#